data_2e0be51baa5ede36c1f5bce5e4182b37
#
_entry.id   2e0be51baa5ede36c1f5bce5e4182b37
#
_cell.length_a   1.000
_cell.length_b   1.000
_cell.length_c   1.000
_cell.angle_alpha   90.00
_cell.angle_beta   90.00
_cell.angle_gamma   90.00
#
_symmetry.space_group_name_H-M   'P 1'
#
loop_
_entity.id
_entity.type
_entity.pdbx_description
1 polymer ?
#
loop_
_entity_poly.entity_id
_entity_poly.type
_entity_poly.pdbx_seq_one_letter_code
_entity_poly.pdbx_strand_id
1 'polypeptide(L)' 'YLDATEQRILRERFWQHRPQSVVAESLGVSQMYISRAERRILKKLRAYME' A
#
# COMPACT_ATOMS: atom_id res chain seq x y z
N TYR A 1 9.57 -4.96 8.70
CA TYR A 1 9.42 -3.56 8.34
C TYR A 1 8.01 -3.18 8.01
N LEU A 2 7.39 -3.92 7.11
CA LEU A 2 6.02 -3.66 6.73
C LEU A 2 5.11 -4.62 7.46
N ASP A 3 3.99 -4.11 7.98
CA ASP A 3 3.02 -5.00 8.59
C ASP A 3 2.24 -5.75 7.50
N ALA A 4 1.35 -6.66 7.91
CA ALA A 4 0.62 -7.50 6.96
C ALA A 4 -0.24 -6.67 6.00
N THR A 5 -0.86 -5.60 6.52
CA THR A 5 -1.69 -4.73 5.70
C THR A 5 -0.85 -4.00 4.67
N GLU A 6 0.28 -3.46 5.09
CA GLU A 6 1.18 -2.75 4.17
C GLU A 6 1.72 -3.68 3.10
N GLN A 7 2.08 -4.90 3.47
CA GLN A 7 2.56 -5.88 2.50
C GLN A 7 1.49 -6.20 1.46
N ARG A 8 0.24 -6.34 1.91
CA ARG A 8 -0.87 -6.62 1.01
C ARG A 8 -1.11 -5.47 0.04
N ILE A 9 -1.08 -4.23 0.55
CA ILE A 9 -1.26 -3.05 -0.28
C ILE A 9 -0.16 -2.99 -1.33
N LEU A 10 1.08 -3.18 -0.91
CA LEU A 10 2.22 -3.14 -1.82
C LEU A 10 2.06 -4.18 -2.92
N ARG A 11 1.68 -5.40 -2.57
CA ARG A 11 1.50 -6.46 -3.54
C ARG A 11 0.40 -6.16 -4.54
N GLU A 12 -0.74 -5.69 -4.06
CA GLU A 12 -1.88 -5.46 -4.95
C GLU A 12 -1.67 -4.23 -5.83
N ARG A 13 -1.06 -3.19 -5.30
CA ARG A 13 -0.84 -1.97 -6.06
C ARG A 13 0.31 -2.07 -7.06
N PHE A 14 1.43 -2.60 -6.63
CA PHE A 14 2.64 -2.58 -7.45
C PHE A 14 2.91 -3.90 -8.15
N TRP A 15 2.47 -4.98 -7.59
CA TRP A 15 2.68 -6.29 -8.19
C TRP A 15 1.55 -6.69 -9.11
N GLN A 16 0.31 -6.50 -8.67
CA GLN A 16 -0.88 -6.88 -9.43
C GLN A 16 -1.49 -5.72 -10.20
N HIS A 17 -0.96 -4.53 -10.03
CA HIS A 17 -1.39 -3.32 -10.75
C HIS A 17 -2.88 -3.00 -10.55
N ARG A 18 -3.41 -3.27 -9.37
CA ARG A 18 -4.80 -2.95 -9.08
C ARG A 18 -4.94 -1.46 -8.75
N PRO A 19 -6.02 -0.80 -9.20
CA PRO A 19 -6.27 0.60 -8.83
C PRO A 19 -6.46 0.74 -7.32
N GLN A 20 -6.18 1.94 -6.80
CA GLN A 20 -6.36 2.21 -5.38
C GLN A 20 -7.79 1.95 -4.90
N SER A 21 -8.79 2.28 -5.72
CA SER A 21 -10.19 2.07 -5.36
C SER A 21 -10.50 0.59 -5.16
N VAL A 22 -9.94 -0.27 -6.00
CA VAL A 22 -10.15 -1.70 -5.91
C VAL A 22 -9.47 -2.26 -4.65
N VAL A 23 -8.25 -1.81 -4.38
CA VAL A 23 -7.53 -2.25 -3.19
C VAL A 23 -8.26 -1.81 -1.92
N ALA A 24 -8.74 -0.58 -1.91
CA ALA A 24 -9.49 -0.05 -0.77
C ALA A 24 -10.73 -0.87 -0.50
N GLU A 25 -11.47 -1.19 -1.56
CA GLU A 25 -12.68 -1.99 -1.44
C GLU A 25 -12.36 -3.39 -0.91
N SER A 26 -11.31 -3.98 -1.43
CA SER A 26 -10.87 -5.32 -1.01
C SER A 26 -10.52 -5.36 0.47
N LEU A 27 -9.94 -4.28 0.99
CA LEU A 27 -9.52 -4.21 2.39
C LEU A 27 -10.59 -3.63 3.31
N GLY A 28 -11.69 -3.11 2.74
CA GLY A 28 -12.73 -2.50 3.55
C GLY A 28 -12.33 -1.16 4.14
N VAL A 29 -11.49 -0.40 3.44
CA VAL A 29 -11.01 0.90 3.90
C VAL A 29 -11.25 1.95 2.81
N SER A 30 -11.02 3.22 3.15
CA SER A 30 -11.19 4.29 2.18
C SER A 30 -10.01 4.33 1.22
N GLN A 31 -10.25 4.91 0.04
CA GLN A 31 -9.19 5.10 -0.94
C GLN A 31 -8.12 6.03 -0.39
N MET A 32 -8.53 7.02 0.40
CA MET A 32 -7.57 7.92 1.04
C MET A 32 -6.64 7.18 1.99
N TYR A 33 -7.18 6.17 2.69
CA TYR A 33 -6.35 5.31 3.54
C TYR A 33 -5.25 4.63 2.73
N ILE A 34 -5.63 4.09 1.57
CA ILE A 34 -4.66 3.42 0.69
C ILE A 34 -3.61 4.42 0.21
N SER A 35 -4.02 5.60 -0.20
CA SER A 35 -3.10 6.64 -0.67
C SER A 35 -2.08 7.01 0.40
N ARG A 36 -2.54 7.19 1.63
CA ARG A 36 -1.66 7.50 2.75
C ARG A 36 -0.74 6.33 3.09
N ALA A 37 -1.28 5.12 3.03
CA ALA A 37 -0.49 3.92 3.30
C ALA A 37 0.62 3.76 2.27
N GLU A 38 0.33 4.03 0.99
CA GLU A 38 1.34 3.96 -0.05
C GLU A 38 2.48 4.94 0.20
N ARG A 39 2.16 6.15 0.63
CA ARG A 39 3.21 7.13 0.96
C ARG A 39 4.08 6.63 2.11
N ARG A 40 3.46 6.05 3.12
CA ARG A 40 4.17 5.49 4.26
C ARG A 40 5.09 4.35 3.84
N ILE A 41 4.57 3.47 3.00
CA ILE A 41 5.32 2.32 2.49
C ILE A 41 6.52 2.78 1.69
N LEU A 42 6.33 3.72 0.78
CA LEU A 42 7.42 4.23 -0.05
C LEU A 42 8.49 4.91 0.79
N LYS A 43 8.07 5.63 1.82
CA LYS A 43 9.02 6.27 2.72
C LYS A 43 9.86 5.25 3.47
N LYS A 44 9.23 4.18 3.95
CA LYS A 44 9.93 3.10 4.63
C LYS A 44 10.92 2.40 3.72
N LEU A 45 10.50 2.11 2.49
CA LEU A 45 11.37 1.45 1.52
C LEU A 45 12.55 2.32 1.14
N ARG A 46 12.31 3.62 0.97
CA ARG A 46 13.38 4.55 0.64
C ARG A 46 14.41 4.63 1.76
N ALA A 47 13.94 4.72 2.99
CA ALA A 47 14.85 4.75 4.13
C ALA A 47 15.65 3.47 4.25
N TYR A 48 15.02 2.34 3.95
CA TYR A 48 15.69 1.04 4.03
C TYR A 48 16.78 0.90 2.95
N MET A 49 16.54 1.49 1.78
CA MET A 49 17.46 1.35 0.66
C MET A 49 18.61 2.34 0.71
N GLU A 50 18.52 3.35 1.54
CA GLU A 50 19.63 4.27 1.75
C GLU A 50 20.64 3.66 2.72
#